data_2425095b3e46799aadf1aab7b14d37cf
#
_entry.id   2425095b3e46799aadf1aab7b14d37cf
#
_cell.length_a   1.000
_cell.length_b   1.000
_cell.length_c   1.000
_cell.angle_alpha   90.00
_cell.angle_beta   90.00
_cell.angle_gamma   90.00
#
_symmetry.space_group_name_H-M   'P 1'
#
loop_
_entity.id
_entity.type
_entity.pdbx_description
1 polymer ?
#
loop_
_entity_poly.entity_id
_entity_poly.type
_entity_poly.pdbx_seq_one_letter_code
_entity_poly.pdbx_strand_id
1 'polypeptide(L)'
;MSEYALAIGDGLKDRAAELGKYGADRVFLADDPSLALFQPDYYRQIALETIKRVNPSIVLAAATSTGKDLAPRLAIHLSTAAASECTRLELENGKLIATRPAYAGKVLLRVKVNSSPSIATLRPNVFTAKEVVPGRKPTIEQIEFNRPDSRMIVKEFVAQGAKKLDLTEASVIVSGGRGMGGPQNYKILEELAEVMGGVVGASRASVDAGWRPHSDQVGQTGRTVSPTLYIAAGISGAIQHRVGMINSKVIVAINKDPEAPIFGFADYGIVGDVFEVVPALTREMKAFYGKA
;
A
#
# COMPACT_ATOMS: atom_id res chain seq x y z
N MET A 1 2.42 7.09 -26.60
CA MET A 1 2.66 7.97 -25.43
C MET A 1 3.93 7.44 -24.79
N SER A 2 4.92 8.27 -24.54
CA SER A 2 6.15 7.80 -23.90
C SER A 2 5.94 7.68 -22.40
N GLU A 3 6.39 6.58 -21.80
CA GLU A 3 6.25 6.30 -20.38
C GLU A 3 7.62 6.39 -19.71
N TYR A 4 7.70 7.22 -18.66
CA TYR A 4 8.91 7.48 -17.91
C TYR A 4 8.73 7.03 -16.46
N ALA A 5 9.78 6.49 -15.87
CA ALA A 5 9.84 6.21 -14.43
C ALA A 5 10.92 7.06 -13.77
N LEU A 6 10.69 7.46 -12.52
CA LEU A 6 11.68 8.10 -11.67
C LEU A 6 11.91 7.19 -10.46
N ALA A 7 13.14 6.75 -10.29
CA ALA A 7 13.59 5.97 -9.15
C ALA A 7 14.55 6.81 -8.29
N ILE A 8 14.26 6.93 -7.00
CA ILE A 8 15.05 7.71 -6.04
C ILE A 8 15.36 6.83 -4.84
N GLY A 9 16.62 6.67 -4.48
CA GLY A 9 17.02 5.86 -3.32
C GLY A 9 18.49 5.48 -3.31
N ASP A 10 18.81 4.37 -2.68
CA ASP A 10 20.15 3.81 -2.58
C ASP A 10 20.15 2.35 -3.05
N GLY A 11 21.12 1.97 -3.89
CA GLY A 11 21.27 0.61 -4.43
C GLY A 11 20.15 0.19 -5.38
N LEU A 12 19.57 1.10 -6.17
CA LEU A 12 18.39 0.85 -7.00
C LEU A 12 18.69 0.41 -8.43
N LYS A 13 19.96 0.37 -8.85
CA LYS A 13 20.35 0.18 -10.25
C LYS A 13 19.74 -1.06 -10.90
N ASP A 14 19.79 -2.20 -10.22
CA ASP A 14 19.25 -3.46 -10.76
C ASP A 14 17.71 -3.43 -10.82
N ARG A 15 17.05 -2.87 -9.80
CA ARG A 15 15.60 -2.70 -9.76
C ARG A 15 15.09 -1.73 -10.81
N ALA A 16 15.86 -0.67 -11.12
CA ALA A 16 15.51 0.29 -12.15
C ALA A 16 15.40 -0.40 -13.52
N ALA A 17 16.27 -1.37 -13.82
CA ALA A 17 16.23 -2.13 -15.07
C ALA A 17 14.95 -2.96 -15.24
N GLU A 18 14.33 -3.40 -14.14
CA GLU A 18 13.11 -4.19 -14.19
C GLU A 18 11.87 -3.38 -14.63
N LEU A 19 11.90 -2.05 -14.50
CA LEU A 19 10.75 -1.19 -14.82
C LEU A 19 10.38 -1.22 -16.31
N GLY A 20 11.32 -1.58 -17.18
CA GLY A 20 11.07 -1.73 -18.60
C GLY A 20 10.02 -2.78 -18.95
N LYS A 21 9.97 -3.91 -18.22
CA LYS A 21 8.96 -4.95 -18.45
C LYS A 21 7.53 -4.48 -18.16
N TYR A 22 7.39 -3.45 -17.32
CA TYR A 22 6.11 -2.81 -16.98
C TYR A 22 5.76 -1.61 -17.86
N GLY A 23 6.54 -1.33 -18.90
CA GLY A 23 6.22 -0.32 -19.90
C GLY A 23 7.12 0.92 -19.92
N ALA A 24 8.02 1.10 -18.94
CA ALA A 24 8.88 2.26 -18.94
C ALA A 24 9.82 2.30 -20.15
N ASP A 25 9.77 3.38 -20.93
CA ASP A 25 10.68 3.65 -22.03
C ASP A 25 12.06 4.10 -21.52
N ARG A 26 12.02 4.95 -20.50
CA ARG A 26 13.20 5.50 -19.84
C ARG A 26 13.00 5.56 -18.35
N VAL A 27 14.05 5.24 -17.60
CA VAL A 27 14.11 5.37 -16.14
C VAL A 27 15.12 6.45 -15.78
N PHE A 28 14.68 7.48 -15.12
CA PHE A 28 15.53 8.47 -14.46
C PHE A 28 15.89 7.92 -13.08
N LEU A 29 17.19 7.78 -12.82
CA LEU A 29 17.71 7.14 -11.62
C LEU A 29 18.53 8.11 -10.79
N ALA A 30 18.07 8.44 -9.60
CA ALA A 30 18.85 9.11 -8.57
C ALA A 30 19.24 8.07 -7.51
N ASP A 31 20.45 7.54 -7.63
CA ASP A 31 20.97 6.46 -6.78
C ASP A 31 22.17 6.97 -5.97
N ASP A 32 21.95 7.28 -4.69
CA ASP A 32 22.96 7.86 -3.79
C ASP A 32 22.67 7.42 -2.35
N PRO A 33 23.70 7.08 -1.54
CA PRO A 33 23.53 6.68 -0.14
C PRO A 33 22.78 7.69 0.73
N SER A 34 22.83 9.00 0.41
CA SER A 34 22.06 10.02 1.12
C SER A 34 20.56 9.95 0.88
N LEU A 35 20.12 9.16 -0.10
CA LEU A 35 18.72 8.92 -0.44
C LEU A 35 18.18 7.61 0.12
N ALA A 36 18.99 6.87 0.90
CA ALA A 36 18.56 5.62 1.55
C ALA A 36 17.34 5.81 2.47
N LEU A 37 17.26 6.97 3.11
CA LEU A 37 16.09 7.40 3.88
C LEU A 37 15.35 8.50 3.13
N PHE A 38 14.01 8.46 3.20
CA PHE A 38 13.18 9.50 2.59
C PHE A 38 13.49 10.87 3.20
N GLN A 39 14.14 11.72 2.42
CA GLN A 39 14.40 13.13 2.73
C GLN A 39 13.44 13.98 1.90
N PRO A 40 12.38 14.55 2.46
CA PRO A 40 11.32 15.22 1.69
C PRO A 40 11.82 16.29 0.73
N ASP A 41 12.80 17.10 1.15
CA ASP A 41 13.32 18.18 0.32
C ASP A 41 14.19 17.66 -0.83
N TYR A 42 14.97 16.60 -0.62
CA TYR A 42 15.80 15.97 -1.66
C TYR A 42 14.92 15.31 -2.71
N TYR A 43 13.98 14.46 -2.26
CA TYR A 43 13.05 13.78 -3.16
C TYR A 43 12.20 14.77 -3.96
N ARG A 44 11.73 15.84 -3.30
CA ARG A 44 10.98 16.91 -3.97
C ARG A 44 11.81 17.57 -5.05
N GLN A 45 13.07 17.97 -4.77
CA GLN A 45 13.92 18.65 -5.74
C GLN A 45 14.18 17.76 -6.96
N ILE A 46 14.62 16.51 -6.75
CA ILE A 46 14.88 15.54 -7.81
C ILE A 46 13.64 15.35 -8.69
N ALA A 47 12.48 15.16 -8.05
CA ALA A 47 11.23 14.98 -8.78
C ALA A 47 10.83 16.22 -9.56
N LEU A 48 10.96 17.43 -9.00
CA LEU A 48 10.65 18.69 -9.70
C LEU A 48 11.56 18.92 -10.90
N GLU A 49 12.87 18.69 -10.77
CA GLU A 49 13.83 18.83 -11.86
C GLU A 49 13.52 17.85 -13.00
N THR A 50 13.22 16.60 -12.64
CA THR A 50 12.82 15.57 -13.62
C THR A 50 11.51 15.95 -14.32
N ILE A 51 10.49 16.37 -13.56
CA ILE A 51 9.19 16.79 -14.12
C ILE A 51 9.36 17.98 -15.07
N LYS A 52 10.14 18.99 -14.69
CA LYS A 52 10.42 20.14 -15.55
C LYS A 52 11.13 19.75 -16.85
N ARG A 53 12.06 18.81 -16.76
CA ARG A 53 12.83 18.31 -17.90
C ARG A 53 11.98 17.48 -18.87
N VAL A 54 11.14 16.62 -18.33
CA VAL A 54 10.29 15.69 -19.11
C VAL A 54 9.00 16.36 -19.58
N ASN A 55 8.53 17.35 -18.83
CA ASN A 55 7.25 18.05 -19.05
C ASN A 55 6.07 17.07 -19.25
N PRO A 56 5.81 16.15 -18.33
CA PRO A 56 4.79 15.14 -18.49
C PRO A 56 3.38 15.74 -18.34
N SER A 57 2.40 15.18 -19.04
CA SER A 57 0.99 15.56 -18.86
C SER A 57 0.40 15.01 -17.54
N ILE A 58 0.93 13.87 -17.08
CA ILE A 58 0.43 13.15 -15.91
C ILE A 58 1.62 12.68 -15.08
N VAL A 59 1.51 12.84 -13.76
CA VAL A 59 2.45 12.33 -12.76
C VAL A 59 1.70 11.41 -11.80
N LEU A 60 2.16 10.17 -11.69
CA LEU A 60 1.59 9.17 -10.82
C LEU A 60 2.59 8.78 -9.73
N ALA A 61 2.11 8.62 -8.51
CA ALA A 61 2.89 8.08 -7.39
C ALA A 61 2.04 7.07 -6.60
N ALA A 62 2.67 6.12 -5.91
CA ALA A 62 1.94 5.27 -4.99
C ALA A 62 1.48 6.07 -3.76
N ALA A 63 0.28 5.81 -3.24
CA ALA A 63 -0.23 6.45 -2.02
C ALA A 63 0.34 5.80 -0.74
N THR A 64 1.66 5.50 -0.75
CA THR A 64 2.46 5.14 0.42
C THR A 64 2.69 6.36 1.30
N SER A 65 3.28 6.19 2.47
CA SER A 65 3.65 7.32 3.36
C SER A 65 4.52 8.34 2.63
N THR A 66 5.51 7.88 1.84
CA THR A 66 6.37 8.72 1.00
C THR A 66 5.58 9.46 -0.07
N GLY A 67 4.74 8.76 -0.84
CA GLY A 67 4.01 9.37 -1.94
C GLY A 67 2.92 10.35 -1.48
N LYS A 68 2.31 10.10 -0.32
CA LYS A 68 1.33 11.01 0.31
C LYS A 68 1.97 12.31 0.80
N ASP A 69 3.23 12.28 1.18
CA ASP A 69 3.99 13.49 1.54
C ASP A 69 4.52 14.21 0.28
N LEU A 70 5.06 13.48 -0.67
CA LEU A 70 5.71 14.04 -1.86
C LEU A 70 4.72 14.68 -2.84
N ALA A 71 3.60 14.01 -3.16
CA ALA A 71 2.68 14.46 -4.19
C ALA A 71 2.08 15.85 -3.94
N PRO A 72 1.59 16.21 -2.73
CA PRO A 72 1.11 17.57 -2.47
C PRO A 72 2.22 18.61 -2.51
N ARG A 73 3.46 18.27 -2.11
CA ARG A 73 4.61 19.18 -2.24
C ARG A 73 4.89 19.50 -3.71
N LEU A 74 4.85 18.49 -4.60
CA LEU A 74 4.99 18.68 -6.04
C LEU A 74 3.86 19.52 -6.60
N ALA A 75 2.61 19.24 -6.19
CA ALA A 75 1.45 20.00 -6.66
C ALA A 75 1.56 21.50 -6.37
N ILE A 76 1.96 21.87 -5.15
CA ILE A 76 2.16 23.28 -4.77
C ILE A 76 3.25 23.94 -5.64
N HIS A 77 4.42 23.30 -5.81
CA HIS A 77 5.54 23.87 -6.57
C HIS A 77 5.26 23.96 -8.07
N LEU A 78 4.37 23.12 -8.58
CA LEU A 78 3.95 23.11 -9.99
C LEU A 78 2.66 23.90 -10.22
N SER A 79 2.12 24.57 -9.20
CA SER A 79 0.85 25.32 -9.26
C SER A 79 -0.30 24.47 -9.82
N THR A 80 -0.36 23.20 -9.40
CA THR A 80 -1.36 22.22 -9.82
C THR A 80 -2.06 21.60 -8.61
N ALA A 81 -2.97 20.64 -8.85
CA ALA A 81 -3.64 19.88 -7.81
C ALA A 81 -3.28 18.39 -7.90
N ALA A 82 -3.35 17.69 -6.76
CA ALA A 82 -3.15 16.26 -6.67
C ALA A 82 -4.45 15.55 -6.25
N ALA A 83 -4.88 14.56 -7.04
CA ALA A 83 -5.92 13.63 -6.66
C ALA A 83 -5.30 12.53 -5.78
N SER A 84 -5.71 12.44 -4.51
CA SER A 84 -5.10 11.53 -3.54
C SER A 84 -5.86 10.22 -3.40
N GLU A 85 -5.13 9.11 -3.14
CA GLU A 85 -5.68 7.78 -2.85
C GLU A 85 -6.66 7.26 -3.91
N CYS A 86 -6.32 7.44 -5.18
CA CYS A 86 -7.16 7.03 -6.28
C CYS A 86 -7.29 5.51 -6.34
N THR A 87 -8.52 5.04 -6.61
CA THR A 87 -8.84 3.62 -6.79
C THR A 87 -9.16 3.26 -8.24
N ARG A 88 -9.39 4.27 -9.08
CA ARG A 88 -9.56 4.11 -10.53
C ARG A 88 -9.07 5.34 -11.26
N LEU A 89 -8.45 5.14 -12.42
CA LEU A 89 -8.02 6.19 -13.33
C LEU A 89 -8.59 5.93 -14.73
N GLU A 90 -9.00 7.00 -15.38
CA GLU A 90 -9.52 7.00 -16.74
C GLU A 90 -8.97 8.21 -17.50
N LEU A 91 -8.83 8.09 -18.81
CA LEU A 91 -8.49 9.21 -19.68
C LEU A 91 -9.72 9.59 -20.49
N GLU A 92 -10.16 10.84 -20.34
CA GLU A 92 -11.26 11.42 -21.11
C GLU A 92 -10.78 12.66 -21.86
N ASN A 93 -10.80 12.61 -23.16
CA ASN A 93 -10.32 13.72 -24.03
C ASN A 93 -8.91 14.21 -23.64
N GLY A 94 -7.99 13.28 -23.35
CA GLY A 94 -6.61 13.56 -22.96
C GLY A 94 -6.43 14.09 -21.52
N LYS A 95 -7.49 14.14 -20.71
CA LYS A 95 -7.44 14.58 -19.31
C LYS A 95 -7.63 13.42 -18.37
N LEU A 96 -6.91 13.45 -17.23
CA LEU A 96 -6.98 12.45 -16.20
C LEU A 96 -8.26 12.64 -15.36
N ILE A 97 -9.07 11.59 -15.32
CA ILE A 97 -10.20 11.44 -14.41
C ILE A 97 -9.83 10.40 -13.37
N ALA A 98 -9.91 10.78 -12.11
CA ALA A 98 -9.57 9.92 -10.99
C ALA A 98 -10.79 9.64 -10.13
N THR A 99 -11.03 8.39 -9.77
CA THR A 99 -12.01 8.01 -8.75
C THR A 99 -11.29 7.79 -7.44
N ARG A 100 -11.76 8.42 -6.39
CA ARG A 100 -11.20 8.32 -5.04
C ARG A 100 -12.27 8.23 -3.97
N PRO A 101 -12.04 7.47 -2.89
CA PRO A 101 -12.96 7.47 -1.75
C PRO A 101 -12.86 8.76 -0.95
N ALA A 102 -14.00 9.16 -0.39
CA ALA A 102 -14.14 10.29 0.53
C ALA A 102 -15.05 9.91 1.69
N TYR A 103 -15.06 10.72 2.75
CA TYR A 103 -15.87 10.50 3.95
C TYR A 103 -15.71 9.07 4.51
N ALA A 104 -14.45 8.67 4.76
CA ALA A 104 -14.09 7.32 5.20
C ALA A 104 -14.63 6.19 4.29
N GLY A 105 -14.64 6.43 2.98
CA GLY A 105 -15.06 5.43 1.99
C GLY A 105 -16.57 5.34 1.75
N LYS A 106 -17.38 6.20 2.40
CA LYS A 106 -18.84 6.21 2.21
C LYS A 106 -19.25 6.73 0.84
N VAL A 107 -18.39 7.54 0.20
CA VAL A 107 -18.64 8.15 -1.10
C VAL A 107 -17.44 7.94 -1.99
N LEU A 108 -17.68 7.66 -3.25
CA LEU A 108 -16.67 7.68 -4.30
C LEU A 108 -16.82 8.99 -5.08
N LEU A 109 -15.77 9.79 -5.07
CA LEU A 109 -15.69 11.02 -5.84
C LEU A 109 -14.99 10.74 -7.17
N ARG A 110 -15.58 11.18 -8.26
CA ARG A 110 -14.96 11.24 -9.58
C ARG A 110 -14.48 12.65 -9.80
N VAL A 111 -13.17 12.83 -9.84
CA VAL A 111 -12.51 14.15 -9.90
C VAL A 111 -11.69 14.27 -11.18
N LYS A 112 -11.68 15.47 -11.75
CA LYS A 112 -10.87 15.84 -12.90
C LYS A 112 -9.85 16.88 -12.45
N VAL A 113 -8.58 16.63 -12.73
CA VAL A 113 -7.52 17.61 -12.52
C VAL A 113 -7.39 18.42 -13.82
N ASN A 114 -7.72 19.71 -13.76
CA ASN A 114 -7.74 20.58 -14.94
C ASN A 114 -6.38 21.22 -15.25
N SER A 115 -5.50 21.30 -14.23
CA SER A 115 -4.13 21.84 -14.38
C SER A 115 -3.17 20.80 -14.95
N SER A 116 -2.02 21.25 -15.46
CA SER A 116 -0.95 20.40 -16.01
C SER A 116 0.35 20.66 -15.25
N PRO A 117 1.08 19.59 -14.88
CA PRO A 117 0.70 18.19 -15.01
C PRO A 117 -0.47 17.83 -14.08
N SER A 118 -1.27 16.83 -14.47
CA SER A 118 -2.24 16.21 -13.56
C SER A 118 -1.50 15.27 -12.62
N ILE A 119 -1.61 15.48 -11.31
CA ILE A 119 -0.95 14.61 -10.31
C ILE A 119 -1.98 13.71 -9.66
N ALA A 120 -1.66 12.41 -9.51
CA ALA A 120 -2.48 11.48 -8.74
C ALA A 120 -1.63 10.52 -7.91
N THR A 121 -2.12 10.20 -6.71
CA THR A 121 -1.56 9.09 -5.92
C THR A 121 -2.50 7.88 -5.97
N LEU A 122 -1.91 6.71 -6.19
CA LEU A 122 -2.62 5.45 -6.40
C LEU A 122 -2.63 4.64 -5.12
N ARG A 123 -3.80 4.17 -4.71
CA ARG A 123 -3.89 3.30 -3.54
C ARG A 123 -3.15 1.99 -3.81
N PRO A 124 -2.23 1.55 -2.93
CA PRO A 124 -1.52 0.30 -3.07
C PRO A 124 -2.48 -0.89 -3.23
N ASN A 125 -2.06 -1.90 -3.97
CA ASN A 125 -2.76 -3.17 -4.24
C ASN A 125 -4.11 -3.07 -5.00
N VAL A 126 -4.60 -1.86 -5.29
CA VAL A 126 -5.83 -1.67 -6.10
C VAL A 126 -5.55 -1.82 -7.58
N PHE A 127 -4.41 -1.33 -8.04
CA PHE A 127 -3.97 -1.46 -9.42
C PHE A 127 -3.04 -2.67 -9.56
N THR A 128 -3.38 -3.60 -10.44
CA THR A 128 -2.55 -4.77 -10.70
C THR A 128 -1.49 -4.41 -11.75
N ALA A 129 -0.22 -4.47 -11.37
CA ALA A 129 0.87 -4.34 -12.32
C ALA A 129 0.86 -5.53 -13.29
N LYS A 130 0.93 -5.24 -14.58
CA LYS A 130 1.03 -6.25 -15.63
C LYS A 130 2.31 -6.04 -16.40
N GLU A 131 3.02 -7.13 -16.69
CA GLU A 131 4.12 -7.07 -17.63
C GLU A 131 3.55 -6.84 -19.04
N VAL A 132 3.88 -5.68 -19.62
CA VAL A 132 3.38 -5.27 -20.94
C VAL A 132 4.30 -5.79 -22.03
N VAL A 133 5.61 -5.74 -21.79
CA VAL A 133 6.64 -6.18 -22.74
C VAL A 133 7.70 -7.00 -22.00
N PRO A 134 7.56 -8.33 -21.92
CA PRO A 134 8.55 -9.19 -21.27
C PRO A 134 9.95 -8.98 -21.87
N GLY A 135 10.96 -8.85 -21.01
CA GLY A 135 12.35 -8.70 -21.42
C GLY A 135 12.77 -7.31 -21.92
N ARG A 136 11.85 -6.34 -21.99
CA ARG A 136 12.18 -4.97 -22.36
C ARG A 136 13.12 -4.33 -21.33
N LYS A 137 14.23 -3.79 -21.83
CA LYS A 137 15.16 -2.99 -21.03
C LYS A 137 14.90 -1.50 -21.28
N PRO A 138 14.65 -0.70 -20.25
CA PRO A 138 14.48 0.74 -20.42
C PRO A 138 15.86 1.40 -20.64
N THR A 139 15.87 2.59 -21.23
CA THR A 139 17.05 3.44 -21.15
C THR A 139 17.16 3.98 -19.72
N ILE A 140 18.26 3.67 -19.03
CA ILE A 140 18.52 4.20 -17.69
C ILE A 140 19.37 5.46 -17.84
N GLU A 141 18.89 6.55 -17.27
CA GLU A 141 19.58 7.83 -17.23
C GLU A 141 19.84 8.24 -15.79
N GLN A 142 21.12 8.30 -15.42
CA GLN A 142 21.53 8.76 -14.10
C GLN A 142 21.22 10.25 -13.94
N ILE A 143 20.62 10.61 -12.80
CA ILE A 143 20.38 12.00 -12.41
C ILE A 143 21.41 12.37 -11.34
N GLU A 144 22.20 13.37 -11.62
CA GLU A 144 22.96 14.07 -10.59
C GLU A 144 22.06 15.13 -9.95
N PHE A 145 22.10 15.20 -8.63
CA PHE A 145 21.36 16.23 -7.91
C PHE A 145 22.26 16.94 -6.90
N ASN A 146 22.03 18.24 -6.74
CA ASN A 146 22.65 19.01 -5.69
C ASN A 146 21.82 18.88 -4.42
N ARG A 147 22.46 18.55 -3.30
CA ARG A 147 21.77 18.47 -2.00
C ARG A 147 21.25 19.85 -1.62
N PRO A 148 19.94 20.06 -1.51
CA PRO A 148 19.41 21.34 -1.10
C PRO A 148 19.69 21.60 0.36
N ASP A 149 19.75 22.87 0.74
CA ASP A 149 19.66 23.26 2.14
C ASP A 149 18.31 22.81 2.69
N SER A 150 18.33 21.86 3.59
CA SER A 150 17.13 21.34 4.22
C SER A 150 17.08 21.72 5.69
N ARG A 151 15.92 22.21 6.12
CA ARG A 151 15.66 22.49 7.56
C ARG A 151 15.43 21.21 8.37
N MET A 152 15.26 20.08 7.68
CA MET A 152 14.96 18.79 8.27
C MET A 152 15.95 17.74 7.75
N ILE A 153 16.61 17.05 8.69
CA ILE A 153 17.49 15.92 8.40
C ILE A 153 16.90 14.70 9.07
N VAL A 154 16.56 13.68 8.25
CA VAL A 154 16.16 12.37 8.76
C VAL A 154 17.41 11.64 9.22
N LYS A 155 17.55 11.40 10.51
CA LYS A 155 18.74 10.73 11.10
C LYS A 155 18.64 9.23 10.99
N GLU A 156 17.48 8.68 11.32
CA GLU A 156 17.26 7.24 11.35
C GLU A 156 15.79 6.89 11.13
N PHE A 157 15.55 5.68 10.71
CA PHE A 157 14.24 5.06 10.68
C PHE A 157 14.12 4.12 11.88
N VAL A 158 13.32 4.50 12.86
CA VAL A 158 13.04 3.66 14.03
C VAL A 158 11.93 2.69 13.66
N ALA A 159 12.30 1.48 13.24
CA ALA A 159 11.34 0.40 13.04
C ALA A 159 10.86 -0.10 14.41
N GLN A 160 9.57 -0.01 14.70
CA GLN A 160 8.98 -0.66 15.85
C GLN A 160 8.90 -2.18 15.58
N GLY A 161 9.95 -2.91 15.93
CA GLY A 161 10.10 -4.35 15.69
C GLY A 161 10.87 -4.71 14.41
N ALA A 162 11.08 -6.02 14.17
CA ALA A 162 11.70 -6.50 12.94
C ALA A 162 10.93 -5.95 11.70
N LYS A 163 11.66 -5.60 10.63
CA LYS A 163 11.16 -5.00 9.38
C LYS A 163 9.77 -5.54 8.99
N LYS A 164 8.71 -5.03 9.61
CA LYS A 164 7.35 -5.36 9.22
C LYS A 164 6.97 -4.47 8.04
N LEU A 165 6.53 -5.11 6.97
CA LEU A 165 5.85 -4.44 5.87
C LEU A 165 4.67 -3.62 6.43
N ASP A 166 4.47 -2.38 5.96
CA ASP A 166 3.32 -1.58 6.40
C ASP A 166 2.01 -2.27 5.99
N LEU A 167 1.03 -2.27 6.90
CA LEU A 167 -0.29 -2.86 6.63
C LEU A 167 -0.91 -2.38 5.32
N THR A 168 -0.70 -1.11 4.95
CA THR A 168 -1.28 -0.53 3.74
C THR A 168 -0.62 -1.02 2.46
N GLU A 169 0.59 -1.58 2.55
CA GLU A 169 1.37 -2.08 1.42
C GLU A 169 1.32 -3.61 1.31
N ALA A 170 0.86 -4.30 2.37
CA ALA A 170 0.82 -5.75 2.42
C ALA A 170 -0.18 -6.34 1.41
N SER A 171 0.25 -7.39 0.70
CA SER A 171 -0.60 -8.17 -0.21
C SER A 171 -1.47 -9.17 0.53
N VAL A 172 -1.04 -9.63 1.69
CA VAL A 172 -1.76 -10.57 2.55
C VAL A 172 -1.82 -10.01 3.97
N ILE A 173 -3.02 -9.95 4.54
CA ILE A 173 -3.24 -9.52 5.92
C ILE A 173 -4.03 -10.60 6.66
N VAL A 174 -3.49 -11.05 7.80
CA VAL A 174 -4.18 -11.96 8.74
C VAL A 174 -4.55 -11.14 9.96
N SER A 175 -5.82 -10.83 10.13
CA SER A 175 -6.29 -9.89 11.16
C SER A 175 -7.05 -10.60 12.28
N GLY A 176 -6.70 -10.28 13.53
CA GLY A 176 -7.33 -10.82 14.72
C GLY A 176 -8.35 -9.87 15.34
N GLY A 177 -9.48 -10.42 15.77
CA GLY A 177 -10.50 -9.70 16.52
C GLY A 177 -10.56 -10.05 18.00
N ARG A 178 -11.63 -9.60 18.65
CA ARG A 178 -11.91 -9.90 20.05
C ARG A 178 -12.04 -11.41 20.32
N GLY A 179 -12.39 -12.20 19.28
CA GLY A 179 -12.44 -13.66 19.35
C GLY A 179 -11.09 -14.33 19.62
N MET A 180 -9.97 -13.61 19.47
CA MET A 180 -8.65 -14.12 19.86
C MET A 180 -8.47 -14.27 21.38
N GLY A 181 -9.26 -13.58 22.21
CA GLY A 181 -9.28 -13.77 23.66
C GLY A 181 -8.06 -13.27 24.43
N GLY A 182 -6.97 -12.86 23.78
CA GLY A 182 -5.78 -12.35 24.45
C GLY A 182 -4.58 -12.12 23.53
N PRO A 183 -3.56 -11.35 23.96
CA PRO A 183 -2.40 -11.02 23.14
C PRO A 183 -1.53 -12.24 22.78
N GLN A 184 -1.40 -13.21 23.70
CA GLN A 184 -0.61 -14.43 23.49
C GLN A 184 -1.14 -15.29 22.34
N ASN A 185 -2.41 -15.20 22.03
CA ASN A 185 -3.08 -15.99 21.02
C ASN A 185 -2.83 -15.44 19.59
N TYR A 186 -2.29 -14.23 19.47
CA TYR A 186 -1.90 -13.68 18.17
C TYR A 186 -0.76 -14.44 17.49
N LYS A 187 -0.01 -15.25 18.25
CA LYS A 187 1.07 -16.07 17.71
C LYS A 187 0.62 -16.98 16.56
N ILE A 188 -0.58 -17.57 16.63
CA ILE A 188 -1.11 -18.42 15.55
C ILE A 188 -1.38 -17.61 14.26
N LEU A 189 -1.76 -16.33 14.38
CA LEU A 189 -1.94 -15.43 13.23
C LEU A 189 -0.60 -14.99 12.67
N GLU A 190 0.40 -14.78 13.52
CA GLU A 190 1.76 -14.43 13.10
C GLU A 190 2.40 -15.57 12.30
N GLU A 191 2.22 -16.82 12.74
CA GLU A 191 2.70 -18.01 12.01
C GLU A 191 2.01 -18.14 10.64
N LEU A 192 0.70 -17.96 10.57
CA LEU A 192 -0.02 -18.01 9.29
C LEU A 192 0.42 -16.88 8.36
N ALA A 193 0.54 -15.66 8.88
CA ALA A 193 0.98 -14.51 8.11
C ALA A 193 2.40 -14.71 7.56
N GLU A 194 3.33 -15.23 8.36
CA GLU A 194 4.70 -15.53 7.96
C GLU A 194 4.75 -16.57 6.82
N VAL A 195 3.99 -17.66 6.95
CA VAL A 195 3.92 -18.70 5.91
C VAL A 195 3.43 -18.12 4.58
N MET A 196 2.46 -17.21 4.62
CA MET A 196 1.86 -16.58 3.45
C MET A 196 2.59 -15.32 2.96
N GLY A 197 3.68 -14.93 3.61
CA GLY A 197 4.41 -13.70 3.28
C GLY A 197 3.59 -12.43 3.55
N GLY A 198 2.71 -12.48 4.54
CA GLY A 198 1.80 -11.41 4.92
C GLY A 198 2.16 -10.73 6.23
N VAL A 199 1.25 -9.91 6.73
CA VAL A 199 1.37 -9.19 8.00
C VAL A 199 0.14 -9.41 8.88
N VAL A 200 0.30 -9.18 10.19
CA VAL A 200 -0.80 -9.29 11.14
C VAL A 200 -1.47 -7.93 11.34
N GLY A 201 -2.80 -7.92 11.18
CA GLY A 201 -3.66 -6.80 11.53
C GLY A 201 -4.48 -7.07 12.79
N ALA A 202 -5.17 -6.06 13.28
CA ALA A 202 -6.02 -6.17 14.45
C ALA A 202 -7.30 -5.33 14.32
N SER A 203 -8.38 -5.80 14.95
CA SER A 203 -9.57 -4.99 15.13
C SER A 203 -9.34 -3.92 16.19
N ARG A 204 -10.15 -2.85 16.17
CA ARG A 204 -10.12 -1.82 17.21
C ARG A 204 -10.28 -2.41 18.62
N ALA A 205 -11.19 -3.38 18.80
CA ALA A 205 -11.42 -4.00 20.10
C ALA A 205 -10.16 -4.69 20.67
N SER A 206 -9.34 -5.29 19.82
CA SER A 206 -8.06 -5.90 20.22
C SER A 206 -6.99 -4.86 20.55
N VAL A 207 -6.98 -3.74 19.85
CA VAL A 207 -6.06 -2.62 20.13
C VAL A 207 -6.46 -1.90 21.42
N ASP A 208 -7.75 -1.59 21.59
CA ASP A 208 -8.27 -0.97 22.81
C ASP A 208 -8.02 -1.85 24.06
N ALA A 209 -7.99 -3.17 23.90
CA ALA A 209 -7.63 -4.14 24.94
C ALA A 209 -6.09 -4.26 25.16
N GLY A 210 -5.27 -3.53 24.43
CA GLY A 210 -3.82 -3.54 24.55
C GLY A 210 -3.13 -4.78 23.96
N TRP A 211 -3.84 -5.61 23.18
CA TRP A 211 -3.27 -6.84 22.61
C TRP A 211 -2.35 -6.59 21.41
N ARG A 212 -2.60 -5.52 20.68
CA ARG A 212 -1.79 -5.10 19.53
C ARG A 212 -1.62 -3.57 19.53
N PRO A 213 -0.50 -3.06 18.97
CA PRO A 213 -0.30 -1.63 18.86
C PRO A 213 -1.29 -1.01 17.86
N HIS A 214 -1.52 0.29 18.00
CA HIS A 214 -2.42 1.04 17.09
C HIS A 214 -1.96 1.01 15.61
N SER A 215 -0.67 0.82 15.34
CA SER A 215 -0.13 0.63 13.99
C SER A 215 -0.75 -0.56 13.25
N ASP A 216 -1.17 -1.59 13.99
CA ASP A 216 -1.76 -2.81 13.45
C ASP A 216 -3.29 -2.70 13.29
N GLN A 217 -3.89 -1.58 13.71
CA GLN A 217 -5.34 -1.40 13.67
C GLN A 217 -5.87 -1.22 12.26
N VAL A 218 -6.79 -2.09 11.86
CA VAL A 218 -7.56 -2.00 10.61
C VAL A 218 -8.96 -1.49 10.92
N GLY A 219 -9.41 -0.47 10.20
CA GLY A 219 -10.75 0.09 10.36
C GLY A 219 -10.81 1.59 10.13
N GLN A 220 -11.97 2.18 10.39
CA GLN A 220 -12.27 3.59 10.17
C GLN A 220 -11.30 4.53 10.92
N THR A 221 -10.91 4.17 12.14
CA THR A 221 -10.00 4.95 13.00
C THR A 221 -8.57 4.40 13.00
N GLY A 222 -8.31 3.38 12.21
CA GLY A 222 -6.99 2.78 12.00
C GLY A 222 -6.55 2.91 10.53
N ARG A 223 -5.89 1.88 10.04
CA ARG A 223 -5.45 1.80 8.64
C ARG A 223 -6.59 1.32 7.74
N THR A 224 -6.72 1.94 6.57
CA THR A 224 -7.52 1.41 5.48
C THR A 224 -6.61 0.64 4.54
N VAL A 225 -6.94 -0.63 4.32
CA VAL A 225 -6.11 -1.59 3.57
C VAL A 225 -6.88 -2.13 2.36
N SER A 226 -6.15 -2.58 1.35
CA SER A 226 -6.72 -3.20 0.15
C SER A 226 -5.82 -4.37 -0.31
N PRO A 227 -5.57 -5.38 0.56
CA PRO A 227 -4.73 -6.51 0.20
C PRO A 227 -5.37 -7.38 -0.88
N THR A 228 -4.57 -8.25 -1.48
CA THR A 228 -5.08 -9.32 -2.33
C THR A 228 -5.88 -10.33 -1.51
N LEU A 229 -5.44 -10.62 -0.27
CA LEU A 229 -6.12 -11.52 0.65
C LEU A 229 -6.20 -10.91 2.05
N TYR A 230 -7.40 -10.87 2.58
CA TYR A 230 -7.68 -10.47 3.96
C TYR A 230 -8.32 -11.63 4.72
N ILE A 231 -7.63 -12.16 5.72
CA ILE A 231 -8.17 -13.21 6.61
C ILE A 231 -8.62 -12.55 7.91
N ALA A 232 -9.90 -12.61 8.21
CA ALA A 232 -10.52 -12.06 9.41
C ALA A 232 -10.80 -13.17 10.42
N ALA A 233 -9.97 -13.30 11.43
CA ALA A 233 -10.06 -14.33 12.47
C ALA A 233 -10.68 -13.78 13.76
N GLY A 234 -11.84 -14.30 14.16
CA GLY A 234 -12.55 -13.88 15.37
C GLY A 234 -12.98 -12.39 15.36
N ILE A 235 -13.27 -11.85 14.18
CA ILE A 235 -13.75 -10.48 13.95
C ILE A 235 -15.23 -10.53 13.67
N SER A 236 -16.02 -9.67 14.35
CA SER A 236 -17.48 -9.64 14.18
C SER A 236 -17.94 -9.03 12.86
N GLY A 237 -17.15 -8.12 12.25
CA GLY A 237 -17.54 -7.44 11.02
C GLY A 237 -18.33 -6.15 11.22
N ALA A 238 -18.16 -5.47 12.34
CA ALA A 238 -18.73 -4.16 12.57
C ALA A 238 -18.40 -3.18 11.43
N ILE A 239 -19.32 -2.24 11.14
CA ILE A 239 -19.20 -1.28 10.02
C ILE A 239 -17.86 -0.54 10.07
N GLN A 240 -17.37 -0.19 11.26
CA GLN A 240 -16.11 0.53 11.44
C GLN A 240 -14.90 -0.31 11.00
N HIS A 241 -14.94 -1.63 11.18
CA HIS A 241 -13.90 -2.52 10.69
C HIS A 241 -14.02 -2.74 9.18
N ARG A 242 -15.24 -2.99 8.71
CA ARG A 242 -15.56 -3.20 7.30
C ARG A 242 -15.02 -2.07 6.42
N VAL A 243 -15.21 -0.82 6.81
CA VAL A 243 -14.72 0.36 6.05
C VAL A 243 -13.19 0.30 5.84
N GLY A 244 -12.45 -0.30 6.77
CA GLY A 244 -11.00 -0.40 6.67
C GLY A 244 -10.50 -1.50 5.74
N MET A 245 -11.33 -2.51 5.37
CA MET A 245 -10.85 -3.69 4.64
C MET A 245 -11.75 -4.16 3.48
N ILE A 246 -12.89 -3.56 3.27
CA ILE A 246 -13.88 -4.00 2.26
C ILE A 246 -13.35 -3.96 0.82
N ASN A 247 -12.28 -3.19 0.55
CA ASN A 247 -11.63 -3.12 -0.76
C ASN A 247 -10.57 -4.21 -0.98
N SER A 248 -10.45 -5.19 -0.07
CA SER A 248 -9.64 -6.38 -0.29
C SER A 248 -10.16 -7.16 -1.49
N LYS A 249 -9.26 -7.79 -2.26
CA LYS A 249 -9.70 -8.56 -3.45
C LYS A 249 -10.41 -9.86 -3.06
N VAL A 250 -9.96 -10.48 -1.97
CA VAL A 250 -10.56 -11.68 -1.39
C VAL A 250 -10.60 -11.51 0.14
N ILE A 251 -11.77 -11.77 0.72
CA ILE A 251 -12.00 -11.73 2.15
C ILE A 251 -12.40 -13.13 2.63
N VAL A 252 -11.60 -13.66 3.55
CA VAL A 252 -11.89 -14.94 4.24
C VAL A 252 -12.26 -14.63 5.68
N ALA A 253 -13.41 -15.08 6.15
CA ALA A 253 -13.86 -14.90 7.52
C ALA A 253 -13.83 -16.22 8.29
N ILE A 254 -13.28 -16.19 9.50
CA ILE A 254 -13.30 -17.31 10.45
C ILE A 254 -13.94 -16.81 11.73
N ASN A 255 -15.11 -17.33 12.07
CA ASN A 255 -15.83 -16.94 13.28
C ASN A 255 -16.66 -18.15 13.78
N LYS A 256 -16.74 -18.31 15.11
CA LYS A 256 -17.58 -19.34 15.72
C LYS A 256 -19.07 -19.02 15.70
N ASP A 257 -19.42 -17.73 15.58
CA ASP A 257 -20.80 -17.25 15.48
C ASP A 257 -21.23 -17.24 14.01
N PRO A 258 -22.15 -18.13 13.59
CA PRO A 258 -22.61 -18.19 12.19
C PRO A 258 -23.37 -16.93 11.76
N GLU A 259 -23.93 -16.17 12.71
CA GLU A 259 -24.67 -14.92 12.45
C GLU A 259 -23.76 -13.67 12.48
N ALA A 260 -22.44 -13.86 12.62
CA ALA A 260 -21.51 -12.73 12.64
C ALA A 260 -21.62 -11.90 11.34
N PRO A 261 -21.81 -10.56 11.43
CA PRO A 261 -21.98 -9.70 10.26
C PRO A 261 -20.85 -9.78 9.23
N ILE A 262 -19.67 -10.30 9.63
CA ILE A 262 -18.52 -10.48 8.73
C ILE A 262 -18.86 -11.39 7.56
N PHE A 263 -19.67 -12.43 7.77
CA PHE A 263 -20.07 -13.37 6.74
C PHE A 263 -20.95 -12.73 5.65
N GLY A 264 -21.63 -11.63 5.95
CA GLY A 264 -22.47 -10.92 4.99
C GLY A 264 -21.67 -10.20 3.87
N PHE A 265 -20.34 -10.14 3.97
CA PHE A 265 -19.48 -9.51 2.95
C PHE A 265 -18.13 -10.22 2.74
N ALA A 266 -17.94 -11.37 3.34
CA ALA A 266 -16.79 -12.24 3.06
C ALA A 266 -17.04 -13.05 1.79
N ASP A 267 -15.98 -13.27 0.99
CA ASP A 267 -16.03 -14.15 -0.19
C ASP A 267 -16.05 -15.63 0.24
N TYR A 268 -15.35 -15.94 1.34
CA TYR A 268 -15.31 -17.27 1.93
C TYR A 268 -15.50 -17.18 3.44
N GLY A 269 -16.30 -18.09 3.99
CA GLY A 269 -16.60 -18.15 5.42
C GLY A 269 -16.37 -19.53 5.99
N ILE A 270 -15.71 -19.59 7.15
CA ILE A 270 -15.56 -20.82 7.94
C ILE A 270 -16.20 -20.57 9.30
N VAL A 271 -17.28 -21.29 9.60
CA VAL A 271 -17.89 -21.28 10.93
C VAL A 271 -17.13 -22.28 11.79
N GLY A 272 -16.32 -21.77 12.72
CA GLY A 272 -15.48 -22.61 13.56
C GLY A 272 -14.64 -21.83 14.56
N ASP A 273 -13.98 -22.55 15.44
CA ASP A 273 -13.06 -21.96 16.42
C ASP A 273 -11.76 -21.56 15.73
N VAL A 274 -11.32 -20.31 15.92
CA VAL A 274 -10.08 -19.78 15.36
C VAL A 274 -8.85 -20.58 15.82
N PHE A 275 -8.89 -21.19 17.00
CA PHE A 275 -7.81 -21.99 17.57
C PHE A 275 -7.70 -23.39 16.94
N GLU A 276 -8.71 -23.85 16.24
CA GLU A 276 -8.69 -25.09 15.46
C GLU A 276 -8.43 -24.80 13.99
N VAL A 277 -9.15 -23.83 13.43
CA VAL A 277 -9.13 -23.50 11.99
C VAL A 277 -7.81 -22.88 11.56
N VAL A 278 -7.29 -21.89 12.31
CA VAL A 278 -6.07 -21.17 11.89
C VAL A 278 -4.83 -22.08 11.89
N PRO A 279 -4.59 -22.92 12.93
CA PRO A 279 -3.46 -23.88 12.89
C PRO A 279 -3.60 -24.92 11.77
N ALA A 280 -4.82 -25.39 11.50
CA ALA A 280 -5.08 -26.30 10.38
C ALA A 280 -4.74 -25.63 9.03
N LEU A 281 -5.22 -24.40 8.82
CA LEU A 281 -4.92 -23.62 7.65
C LEU A 281 -3.40 -23.37 7.50
N THR A 282 -2.71 -23.10 8.61
CA THR A 282 -1.26 -22.90 8.62
C THR A 282 -0.50 -24.14 8.13
N ARG A 283 -0.92 -25.34 8.56
CA ARG A 283 -0.33 -26.61 8.10
C ARG A 283 -0.53 -26.81 6.61
N GLU A 284 -1.75 -26.60 6.12
CA GLU A 284 -2.06 -26.75 4.69
C GLU A 284 -1.30 -25.73 3.83
N MET A 285 -1.18 -24.49 4.31
CA MET A 285 -0.40 -23.47 3.60
C MET A 285 1.10 -23.78 3.59
N LYS A 286 1.66 -24.32 4.69
CA LYS A 286 3.06 -24.80 4.70
C LYS A 286 3.27 -25.89 3.66
N ALA A 287 2.39 -26.86 3.59
CA ALA A 287 2.46 -27.94 2.60
C ALA A 287 2.35 -27.37 1.15
N PHE A 288 1.41 -26.45 0.91
CA PHE A 288 1.20 -25.82 -0.38
C PHE A 288 2.42 -25.03 -0.87
N TYR A 289 3.08 -24.30 0.02
CA TYR A 289 4.27 -23.49 -0.32
C TYR A 289 5.60 -24.29 -0.22
N GLY A 290 5.56 -25.59 0.09
CA GLY A 290 6.76 -26.39 0.28
C GLY A 290 7.65 -25.93 1.43
N LYS A 291 7.04 -25.37 2.48
CA LYS A 291 7.72 -24.84 3.68
C LYS A 291 7.54 -25.79 4.89
N ALA A 292 7.26 -27.06 4.65
CA ALA A 292 7.06 -28.07 5.68
C ALA A 292 8.35 -28.41 6.45
#